data_2308efb43dd2b9b4cd78a7fbe60a3b36
#
_entry.id   2308efb43dd2b9b4cd78a7fbe60a3b36
#
_cell.length_a   1.000
_cell.length_b   1.000
_cell.length_c   1.000
_cell.angle_alpha   90.00
_cell.angle_beta   90.00
_cell.angle_gamma   90.00
#
_symmetry.space_group_name_H-M   'P 1'
#
loop_
_entity.id
_entity.type
_entity.pdbx_description
1 polymer ?
#
loop_
_entity_poly.entity_id
_entity_poly.type
_entity_poly.pdbx_seq_one_letter_code
_entity_poly.pdbx_strand_id
1 'polypeptide(L)'
;FMAPALVRRENLVGTGWFGGPNNPTEEDVYKTQDDIYLSGTAEVSMMGYHRDEIMNTDEFPKLYAAFSPCYRREAGSHGKDTKGIFRVHEFFKVEQVILCRADHQESVKWHEELTKNSEEIMQMLEIPYRVVLNCGGDLGLGQVKKYDIEGWLPSENKYRETHSASYFHDFQTRRLNIKYRDGDNLKFAHSLNNTAMATPRILCMFLENHQNPDSSINIPKALQKFFEKEKIG
;
A
#
# COMPACT_ATOMS: atom_id res chain seq x y z
N PHE A 1 10.34 9.16 0.05
CA PHE A 1 10.53 9.32 1.49
C PHE A 1 10.93 8.01 2.14
N MET A 2 11.71 8.09 3.21
CA MET A 2 11.86 6.99 4.17
C MET A 2 10.92 7.29 5.33
N ALA A 3 9.79 6.57 5.39
CA ALA A 3 8.73 6.86 6.35
C ALA A 3 8.99 6.15 7.69
N PRO A 4 8.76 6.81 8.84
CA PRO A 4 8.92 6.18 10.13
C PRO A 4 7.89 5.08 10.35
N ALA A 5 8.31 3.97 10.97
CA ALA A 5 7.39 2.89 11.36
C ALA A 5 6.65 3.19 12.66
N LEU A 6 7.24 4.00 13.55
CA LEU A 6 6.62 4.37 14.81
C LEU A 6 5.63 5.51 14.60
N VAL A 7 4.37 5.29 14.98
CA VAL A 7 3.27 6.23 14.76
C VAL A 7 2.44 6.39 16.04
N ARG A 8 1.81 7.56 16.18
CA ARG A 8 0.84 7.80 17.25
C ARG A 8 -0.51 7.15 16.94
N ARG A 9 -1.27 6.80 17.96
CA ARG A 9 -2.60 6.22 17.84
C ARG A 9 -3.54 7.06 16.95
N GLU A 10 -3.47 8.39 17.09
CA GLU A 10 -4.34 9.31 16.35
C GLU A 10 -4.16 9.19 14.83
N ASN A 11 -2.95 8.88 14.38
CA ASN A 11 -2.68 8.70 12.96
C ASN A 11 -3.33 7.41 12.43
N LEU A 12 -3.28 6.32 13.19
CA LEU A 12 -3.97 5.06 12.85
C LEU A 12 -5.50 5.25 12.83
N VAL A 13 -6.05 5.92 13.84
CA VAL A 13 -7.49 6.23 13.90
C VAL A 13 -7.87 7.15 12.74
N GLY A 14 -7.08 8.18 12.47
CA GLY A 14 -7.34 9.16 11.41
C GLY A 14 -7.34 8.56 10.01
N THR A 15 -6.44 7.64 9.73
CA THR A 15 -6.40 6.92 8.45
C THR A 15 -7.46 5.81 8.33
N GLY A 16 -8.18 5.50 9.42
CA GLY A 16 -9.23 4.49 9.41
C GLY A 16 -8.71 3.07 9.64
N TRP A 17 -7.51 2.90 10.20
CA TRP A 17 -6.96 1.58 10.49
C TRP A 17 -7.77 0.80 11.52
N PHE A 18 -8.41 1.49 12.46
CA PHE A 18 -9.27 0.87 13.44
C PHE A 18 -10.75 1.15 13.15
N GLY A 19 -11.55 0.11 13.23
CA GLY A 19 -13.00 0.18 13.04
C GLY A 19 -13.45 -0.28 11.64
N GLY A 20 -14.66 -0.81 11.59
CA GLY A 20 -15.22 -1.42 10.39
C GLY A 20 -14.88 -2.92 10.24
N PRO A 21 -15.71 -3.66 9.48
CA PRO A 21 -15.66 -5.12 9.43
C PRO A 21 -14.41 -5.67 8.72
N ASN A 22 -13.81 -4.89 7.81
CA ASN A 22 -12.66 -5.30 7.00
C ASN A 22 -11.37 -4.57 7.39
N ASN A 23 -11.37 -3.85 8.49
CA ASN A 23 -10.20 -3.11 8.97
C ASN A 23 -9.50 -3.87 10.11
N PRO A 24 -8.18 -3.70 10.26
CA PRO A 24 -7.45 -4.21 11.40
C PRO A 24 -8.06 -3.74 12.73
N THR A 25 -7.97 -4.59 13.74
CA THR A 25 -8.26 -4.24 15.12
C THR A 25 -7.00 -3.79 15.85
N GLU A 26 -7.11 -3.29 17.08
CA GLU A 26 -5.91 -2.99 17.88
C GLU A 26 -5.06 -4.24 18.15
N GLU A 27 -5.66 -5.43 18.10
CA GLU A 27 -4.94 -6.70 18.26
C GLU A 27 -4.05 -7.05 17.06
N ASP A 28 -4.32 -6.48 15.88
CA ASP A 28 -3.52 -6.71 14.68
C ASP A 28 -2.28 -5.81 14.59
N VAL A 29 -2.13 -4.86 15.52
CA VAL A 29 -1.07 -3.87 15.50
C VAL A 29 -0.12 -4.06 16.69
N TYR A 30 1.17 -4.05 16.46
CA TYR A 30 2.18 -4.02 17.52
C TYR A 30 2.16 -2.67 18.22
N LYS A 31 2.25 -2.70 19.56
CA LYS A 31 2.27 -1.51 20.42
C LYS A 31 3.48 -1.58 21.36
N THR A 32 4.14 -0.45 21.56
CA THR A 32 5.20 -0.30 22.54
C THR A 32 4.64 -0.02 23.93
N GLN A 33 5.50 -0.07 24.95
CA GLN A 33 5.15 0.29 26.32
C GLN A 33 4.83 1.79 26.49
N ASP A 34 5.31 2.64 25.58
CA ASP A 34 5.09 4.09 25.58
C ASP A 34 3.86 4.53 24.76
N ASP A 35 2.92 3.61 24.51
CA ASP A 35 1.72 3.87 23.71
C ASP A 35 1.98 4.35 22.27
N ILE A 36 3.13 3.98 21.71
CA ILE A 36 3.46 4.17 20.30
C ILE A 36 3.19 2.87 19.54
N TYR A 37 2.71 2.98 18.32
CA TYR A 37 2.32 1.84 17.49
C TYR A 37 3.31 1.64 16.34
N LEU A 38 3.52 0.38 15.93
CA LEU A 38 4.29 0.06 14.74
C LEU A 38 3.33 -0.03 13.55
N SER A 39 3.55 0.82 12.56
CA SER A 39 2.66 0.91 11.40
C SER A 39 2.79 -0.29 10.47
N GLY A 40 1.66 -0.76 9.94
CA GLY A 40 1.60 -1.79 8.90
C GLY A 40 1.70 -1.25 7.47
N THR A 41 1.89 0.07 7.30
CA THR A 41 2.00 0.74 6.00
C THR A 41 2.54 2.17 6.16
N ALA A 42 3.28 2.67 5.17
CA ALA A 42 3.74 4.06 5.17
C ALA A 42 2.59 5.08 5.01
N GLU A 43 1.42 4.67 4.53
CA GLU A 43 0.22 5.51 4.46
C GLU A 43 -0.04 6.27 5.76
N VAL A 44 -0.01 5.55 6.90
CA VAL A 44 -0.30 6.12 8.23
C VAL A 44 0.68 7.24 8.59
N SER A 45 1.97 7.02 8.30
CA SER A 45 3.03 7.99 8.57
C SER A 45 2.92 9.21 7.65
N MET A 46 2.67 8.98 6.36
CA MET A 46 2.59 10.04 5.37
C MET A 46 1.34 10.92 5.58
N MET A 47 0.20 10.31 5.89
CA MET A 47 -0.99 11.06 6.24
C MET A 47 -0.82 11.81 7.57
N GLY A 48 -0.16 11.18 8.54
CA GLY A 48 0.18 11.81 9.82
C GLY A 48 1.17 12.98 9.71
N TYR A 49 2.03 12.99 8.69
CA TYR A 49 2.94 14.10 8.38
C TYR A 49 2.19 15.39 8.06
N HIS A 50 1.05 15.28 7.39
CA HIS A 50 0.20 16.41 7.00
C HIS A 50 -0.93 16.72 8.01
N ARG A 51 -0.96 16.04 9.15
CA ARG A 51 -2.02 16.29 10.15
C ARG A 51 -2.05 17.74 10.60
N ASP A 52 -3.27 18.30 10.68
CA ASP A 52 -3.53 19.70 11.06
C ASP A 52 -2.96 20.76 10.10
N GLU A 53 -2.59 20.37 8.89
CA GLU A 53 -2.02 21.27 7.90
C GLU A 53 -3.10 21.92 7.02
N ILE A 54 -2.84 23.19 6.65
CA ILE A 54 -3.62 23.93 5.65
C ILE A 54 -2.67 24.28 4.51
N MET A 55 -2.82 23.60 3.38
CA MET A 55 -2.02 23.77 2.17
C MET A 55 -2.61 24.83 1.22
N ASN A 56 -1.84 25.31 0.27
CA ASN A 56 -2.35 26.13 -0.83
C ASN A 56 -2.79 25.25 -2.00
N THR A 57 -3.75 25.71 -2.79
CA THR A 57 -4.28 24.94 -3.94
C THR A 57 -3.22 24.61 -4.99
N ASP A 58 -2.24 25.48 -5.18
CA ASP A 58 -1.13 25.31 -6.13
C ASP A 58 -0.10 24.25 -5.70
N GLU A 59 -0.17 23.79 -4.45
CA GLU A 59 0.67 22.71 -3.95
C GLU A 59 0.17 21.32 -4.35
N PHE A 60 -1.04 21.20 -4.89
CA PHE A 60 -1.63 19.92 -5.29
C PHE A 60 -1.37 19.57 -6.76
N PRO A 61 -1.23 18.27 -7.08
CA PRO A 61 -1.25 17.14 -6.15
C PRO A 61 0.05 16.99 -5.36
N LYS A 62 -0.02 16.50 -4.11
CA LYS A 62 1.12 16.00 -3.38
C LYS A 62 1.30 14.51 -3.72
N LEU A 63 2.40 14.14 -4.34
CA LEU A 63 2.70 12.80 -4.79
C LEU A 63 3.87 12.24 -3.99
N TYR A 64 3.66 11.11 -3.32
CA TYR A 64 4.66 10.48 -2.48
C TYR A 64 4.89 9.03 -2.88
N ALA A 65 6.15 8.62 -2.91
CA ALA A 65 6.60 7.25 -2.80
C ALA A 65 7.35 7.11 -1.47
N ALA A 66 6.84 6.29 -0.57
CA ALA A 66 7.34 6.15 0.78
C ALA A 66 7.79 4.71 1.05
N PHE A 67 9.07 4.53 1.32
CA PHE A 67 9.64 3.26 1.76
C PHE A 67 9.59 3.16 3.28
N SER A 68 9.10 2.04 3.80
CA SER A 68 9.08 1.79 5.24
C SER A 68 9.18 0.30 5.57
N PRO A 69 9.72 -0.06 6.74
CA PRO A 69 9.37 -1.30 7.39
C PRO A 69 7.89 -1.25 7.79
N CYS A 70 7.22 -2.38 7.66
CA CYS A 70 5.81 -2.57 7.98
C CYS A 70 5.66 -3.72 8.96
N TYR A 71 4.79 -3.57 9.95
CA TYR A 71 4.61 -4.53 11.03
C TYR A 71 3.15 -4.92 11.16
N ARG A 72 2.86 -6.22 11.13
CA ARG A 72 1.51 -6.76 11.31
C ARG A 72 1.55 -7.96 12.23
N ARG A 73 0.68 -8.01 13.23
CA ARG A 73 0.59 -9.16 14.14
C ARG A 73 -0.03 -10.40 13.49
N GLU A 74 -0.75 -10.20 12.38
CA GLU A 74 -1.44 -11.25 11.64
C GLU A 74 -2.40 -12.06 12.54
N ALA A 75 -2.94 -11.46 13.58
CA ALA A 75 -3.78 -12.10 14.58
C ALA A 75 -5.05 -12.71 13.96
N GLY A 76 -5.63 -12.05 12.94
CA GLY A 76 -6.79 -12.52 12.19
C GLY A 76 -6.51 -13.55 11.10
N SER A 77 -5.26 -13.97 10.91
CA SER A 77 -4.90 -14.87 9.80
C SER A 77 -5.44 -16.30 9.95
N HIS A 78 -5.83 -16.70 11.17
CA HIS A 78 -6.35 -18.04 11.49
C HIS A 78 -5.50 -19.21 10.92
N GLY A 79 -4.18 -19.05 10.93
CA GLY A 79 -3.24 -20.04 10.42
C GLY A 79 -3.06 -20.09 8.91
N LYS A 80 -3.64 -19.15 8.16
CA LYS A 80 -3.39 -19.01 6.71
C LYS A 80 -1.96 -18.56 6.45
N ASP A 81 -1.32 -19.19 5.47
CA ASP A 81 0.03 -18.84 5.00
C ASP A 81 1.10 -18.83 6.11
N THR A 82 0.99 -19.71 7.11
CA THR A 82 1.90 -19.77 8.27
C THR A 82 3.28 -20.33 7.94
N LYS A 83 3.46 -20.91 6.74
CA LYS A 83 4.74 -21.43 6.26
C LYS A 83 5.31 -20.55 5.17
N GLY A 84 6.65 -20.47 5.10
CA GLY A 84 7.35 -19.66 4.11
C GLY A 84 7.31 -18.17 4.42
N ILE A 85 7.59 -17.37 3.41
CA ILE A 85 7.76 -15.91 3.55
C ILE A 85 6.58 -15.09 2.99
N PHE A 86 5.50 -15.72 2.53
CA PHE A 86 4.38 -15.02 1.89
C PHE A 86 3.62 -14.11 2.86
N ARG A 87 3.51 -14.52 4.14
CA ARG A 87 2.88 -13.76 5.22
C ARG A 87 3.79 -13.72 6.42
N VAL A 88 4.34 -12.56 6.71
CA VAL A 88 5.34 -12.34 7.76
C VAL A 88 4.95 -11.15 8.64
N HIS A 89 5.51 -11.09 9.85
CA HIS A 89 5.20 -10.06 10.84
C HIS A 89 5.93 -8.74 10.58
N GLU A 90 7.08 -8.78 9.90
CA GLU A 90 7.86 -7.63 9.48
C GLU A 90 8.23 -7.77 8.00
N PHE A 91 8.05 -6.71 7.23
CA PHE A 91 8.41 -6.65 5.82
C PHE A 91 8.65 -5.21 5.38
N PHE A 92 9.32 -5.05 4.25
CA PHE A 92 9.50 -3.74 3.64
C PHE A 92 8.47 -3.51 2.53
N LYS A 93 8.03 -2.24 2.44
CA LYS A 93 7.05 -1.84 1.44
C LYS A 93 7.36 -0.45 0.90
N VAL A 94 7.20 -0.28 -0.41
CA VAL A 94 7.07 1.03 -1.03
C VAL A 94 5.58 1.30 -1.20
N GLU A 95 5.11 2.39 -0.61
CA GLU A 95 3.72 2.85 -0.69
C GLU A 95 3.65 4.15 -1.47
N GLN A 96 2.71 4.24 -2.39
CA GLN A 96 2.33 5.48 -3.06
C GLN A 96 1.21 6.14 -2.25
N VAL A 97 1.36 7.42 -1.94
CA VAL A 97 0.33 8.21 -1.25
C VAL A 97 0.11 9.51 -1.99
N ILE A 98 -1.14 9.86 -2.23
CA ILE A 98 -1.51 11.10 -2.91
C ILE A 98 -2.49 11.90 -2.04
N LEU A 99 -2.22 13.21 -1.95
CA LEU A 99 -3.22 14.20 -1.58
C LEU A 99 -3.55 15.04 -2.80
N CYS A 100 -4.83 15.16 -3.12
CA CYS A 100 -5.31 15.97 -4.25
C CYS A 100 -6.49 16.85 -3.85
N ARG A 101 -6.91 17.71 -4.76
CA ARG A 101 -8.06 18.60 -4.52
C ARG A 101 -9.34 17.78 -4.32
N ALA A 102 -10.31 18.35 -3.61
CA ALA A 102 -11.62 17.74 -3.34
C ALA A 102 -12.48 17.70 -4.62
N ASP A 103 -12.05 16.90 -5.57
CA ASP A 103 -12.72 16.65 -6.84
C ASP A 103 -12.76 15.15 -7.14
N HIS A 104 -13.94 14.62 -7.45
CA HIS A 104 -14.11 13.19 -7.72
C HIS A 104 -13.36 12.72 -8.96
N GLN A 105 -13.39 13.51 -10.04
CA GLN A 105 -12.73 13.17 -11.30
C GLN A 105 -11.20 13.17 -11.12
N GLU A 106 -10.68 14.10 -10.34
CA GLU A 106 -9.27 14.13 -9.98
C GLU A 106 -8.89 12.88 -9.18
N SER A 107 -9.71 12.49 -8.20
CA SER A 107 -9.49 11.25 -7.44
C SER A 107 -9.49 10.00 -8.33
N VAL A 108 -10.46 9.90 -9.26
CA VAL A 108 -10.51 8.79 -10.21
C VAL A 108 -9.27 8.74 -11.08
N LYS A 109 -8.85 9.88 -11.64
CA LYS A 109 -7.62 9.98 -12.45
C LYS A 109 -6.40 9.48 -11.68
N TRP A 110 -6.21 9.95 -10.47
CA TRP A 110 -5.05 9.57 -9.66
C TRP A 110 -5.11 8.11 -9.19
N HIS A 111 -6.29 7.56 -8.97
CA HIS A 111 -6.46 6.14 -8.64
C HIS A 111 -6.02 5.23 -9.79
N GLU A 112 -6.39 5.57 -11.02
CA GLU A 112 -5.95 4.84 -12.21
C GLU A 112 -4.43 4.96 -12.40
N GLU A 113 -3.84 6.15 -12.17
CA GLU A 113 -2.40 6.36 -12.27
C GLU A 113 -1.61 5.55 -11.23
N LEU A 114 -2.06 5.54 -9.97
CA LEU A 114 -1.45 4.70 -8.93
C LEU A 114 -1.47 3.22 -9.29
N THR A 115 -2.59 2.76 -9.83
CA THR A 115 -2.77 1.36 -10.26
C THR A 115 -1.81 1.03 -11.40
N LYS A 116 -1.75 1.90 -12.41
CA LYS A 116 -0.87 1.76 -13.57
C LYS A 116 0.61 1.66 -13.16
N ASN A 117 1.08 2.50 -12.23
CA ASN A 117 2.45 2.44 -11.73
C ASN A 117 2.79 1.05 -11.17
N SER A 118 1.87 0.41 -10.46
CA SER A 118 2.06 -0.93 -9.91
C SER A 118 1.99 -2.02 -10.99
N GLU A 119 1.10 -1.86 -11.98
CA GLU A 119 1.08 -2.75 -13.15
C GLU A 119 2.41 -2.69 -13.93
N GLU A 120 2.97 -1.50 -14.14
CA GLU A 120 4.27 -1.34 -14.78
C GLU A 120 5.38 -2.08 -14.02
N ILE A 121 5.37 -2.06 -12.69
CA ILE A 121 6.32 -2.84 -11.87
C ILE A 121 6.13 -4.34 -12.10
N MET A 122 4.89 -4.84 -12.11
CA MET A 122 4.61 -6.26 -12.37
C MET A 122 5.08 -6.68 -13.77
N GLN A 123 4.87 -5.82 -14.79
CA GLN A 123 5.34 -6.03 -16.16
C GLN A 123 6.87 -6.02 -16.24
N MET A 124 7.54 -5.07 -15.58
CA MET A 124 9.00 -5.00 -15.52
C MET A 124 9.61 -6.21 -14.83
N LEU A 125 8.93 -6.80 -13.87
CA LEU A 125 9.34 -8.04 -13.18
C LEU A 125 8.91 -9.30 -13.93
N GLU A 126 8.20 -9.17 -15.04
CA GLU A 126 7.71 -10.28 -15.87
C GLU A 126 6.86 -11.28 -15.06
N ILE A 127 6.09 -10.78 -14.09
CA ILE A 127 5.17 -11.58 -13.26
C ILE A 127 3.77 -11.50 -13.84
N PRO A 128 3.12 -12.62 -14.22
CA PRO A 128 1.73 -12.61 -14.65
C PRO A 128 0.80 -12.12 -13.54
N TYR A 129 -0.12 -11.22 -13.86
CA TYR A 129 -1.03 -10.60 -12.90
C TYR A 129 -2.41 -10.34 -13.49
N ARG A 130 -3.36 -10.01 -12.63
CA ARG A 130 -4.66 -9.46 -12.99
C ARG A 130 -5.05 -8.31 -12.05
N VAL A 131 -5.87 -7.38 -12.53
CA VAL A 131 -6.46 -6.31 -11.72
C VAL A 131 -7.89 -6.68 -11.38
N VAL A 132 -8.25 -6.61 -10.12
CA VAL A 132 -9.58 -6.97 -9.60
C VAL A 132 -10.23 -5.74 -8.99
N LEU A 133 -11.42 -5.37 -9.46
CA LEU A 133 -12.25 -4.38 -8.78
C LEU A 133 -12.96 -5.05 -7.60
N ASN A 134 -12.69 -4.57 -6.40
CA ASN A 134 -13.30 -5.10 -5.18
C ASN A 134 -14.78 -4.72 -5.09
N CYS A 135 -15.60 -5.67 -4.64
CA CYS A 135 -17.01 -5.42 -4.35
C CYS A 135 -17.17 -4.66 -3.00
N GLY A 136 -18.35 -4.07 -2.78
CA GLY A 136 -18.61 -3.26 -1.59
C GLY A 136 -18.40 -3.99 -0.26
N GLY A 137 -18.58 -5.32 -0.23
CA GLY A 137 -18.35 -6.13 0.96
C GLY A 137 -16.88 -6.27 1.36
N ASP A 138 -15.94 -6.00 0.44
CA ASP A 138 -14.49 -6.09 0.66
C ASP A 138 -13.82 -4.73 0.85
N LEU A 139 -14.61 -3.66 0.84
CA LEU A 139 -14.10 -2.32 1.10
C LEU A 139 -13.84 -2.12 2.60
N GLY A 140 -12.69 -1.55 2.92
CA GLY A 140 -12.39 -1.04 4.25
C GLY A 140 -13.12 0.26 4.55
N LEU A 141 -13.08 0.68 5.80
CA LEU A 141 -13.72 1.89 6.28
C LEU A 141 -13.21 3.13 5.52
N GLY A 142 -14.14 3.86 4.92
CA GLY A 142 -13.86 5.08 4.18
C GLY A 142 -13.38 4.88 2.73
N GLN A 143 -13.13 3.66 2.30
CA GLN A 143 -12.79 3.40 0.90
C GLN A 143 -13.99 3.63 -0.01
N VAL A 144 -13.80 4.41 -1.08
CA VAL A 144 -14.83 4.66 -2.09
C VAL A 144 -14.73 3.65 -3.22
N LYS A 145 -13.50 3.31 -3.60
CA LYS A 145 -13.17 2.31 -4.62
C LYS A 145 -11.84 1.68 -4.27
N LYS A 146 -11.71 0.39 -4.55
CA LYS A 146 -10.46 -0.35 -4.36
C LYS A 146 -10.22 -1.29 -5.54
N TYR A 147 -8.98 -1.26 -6.05
CA TYR A 147 -8.44 -2.31 -6.90
C TYR A 147 -7.42 -3.13 -6.11
N ASP A 148 -7.46 -4.45 -6.29
CA ASP A 148 -6.36 -5.33 -5.92
C ASP A 148 -5.64 -5.79 -7.18
N ILE A 149 -4.30 -5.77 -7.16
CA ILE A 149 -3.49 -6.44 -8.17
C ILE A 149 -3.10 -7.79 -7.57
N GLU A 150 -3.42 -8.85 -8.30
CA GLU A 150 -3.12 -10.21 -7.90
C GLU A 150 -2.09 -10.81 -8.85
N GLY A 151 -0.93 -11.20 -8.34
CA GLY A 151 0.10 -11.89 -9.09
C GLY A 151 -0.10 -13.40 -9.08
N TRP A 152 0.35 -14.07 -10.13
CA TRP A 152 0.29 -15.51 -10.26
C TRP A 152 1.31 -16.19 -9.34
N LEU A 153 0.86 -17.17 -8.56
CA LEU A 153 1.69 -18.00 -7.70
C LEU A 153 1.65 -19.46 -8.19
N PRO A 154 2.67 -19.91 -8.91
CA PRO A 154 2.71 -21.24 -9.53
C PRO A 154 2.47 -22.40 -8.57
N SER A 155 3.10 -22.39 -7.39
CA SER A 155 2.98 -23.46 -6.38
C SER A 155 1.54 -23.67 -5.88
N GLU A 156 0.73 -22.63 -5.89
CA GLU A 156 -0.67 -22.68 -5.49
C GLU A 156 -1.64 -22.78 -6.66
N ASN A 157 -1.13 -22.65 -7.90
CA ASN A 157 -1.93 -22.60 -9.13
C ASN A 157 -3.06 -21.56 -9.06
N LYS A 158 -2.80 -20.37 -8.52
CA LYS A 158 -3.78 -19.28 -8.37
C LYS A 158 -3.14 -17.91 -8.31
N TYR A 159 -3.98 -16.90 -8.50
CA TYR A 159 -3.63 -15.50 -8.27
C TYR A 159 -3.74 -15.17 -6.79
N ARG A 160 -2.78 -14.37 -6.29
CA ARG A 160 -2.74 -13.91 -4.90
C ARG A 160 -2.50 -12.40 -4.89
N GLU A 161 -3.20 -11.71 -3.99
CA GLU A 161 -3.07 -10.26 -3.81
C GLU A 161 -1.64 -9.84 -3.48
N THR A 162 -1.13 -8.88 -4.23
CA THR A 162 0.18 -8.24 -4.04
C THR A 162 0.08 -6.75 -3.75
N HIS A 163 -0.91 -6.06 -4.34
CA HIS A 163 -1.11 -4.63 -4.21
C HIS A 163 -2.58 -4.33 -3.94
N SER A 164 -2.82 -3.22 -3.25
CA SER A 164 -4.15 -2.70 -3.01
C SER A 164 -4.13 -1.18 -3.23
N ALA A 165 -4.89 -0.74 -4.23
CA ALA A 165 -5.04 0.67 -4.61
C ALA A 165 -6.41 1.19 -4.18
N SER A 166 -6.43 2.28 -3.42
CA SER A 166 -7.66 2.82 -2.85
C SER A 166 -7.73 4.33 -2.93
N TYR A 167 -8.94 4.89 -3.06
CA TYR A 167 -9.18 6.29 -2.76
C TYR A 167 -10.32 6.47 -1.77
N PHE A 168 -10.25 7.55 -0.97
CA PHE A 168 -11.05 7.75 0.23
C PHE A 168 -11.86 9.04 0.21
N HIS A 169 -11.81 9.83 -0.87
CA HIS A 169 -12.27 11.22 -0.83
C HIS A 169 -11.68 11.95 0.40
N ASP A 170 -12.51 12.63 1.19
CA ASP A 170 -12.08 13.37 2.37
C ASP A 170 -12.14 12.58 3.69
N PHE A 171 -12.37 11.26 3.64
CA PHE A 171 -12.54 10.47 4.86
C PHE A 171 -11.35 10.58 5.82
N GLN A 172 -10.13 10.38 5.31
CA GLN A 172 -8.91 10.43 6.11
C GLN A 172 -8.51 11.87 6.45
N THR A 173 -8.58 12.76 5.48
CA THR A 173 -8.18 14.16 5.65
C THR A 173 -9.10 14.92 6.59
N ARG A 174 -10.40 14.62 6.61
CA ARG A 174 -11.35 15.15 7.61
C ARG A 174 -10.98 14.73 9.02
N ARG A 175 -10.60 13.48 9.23
CA ARG A 175 -10.23 12.91 10.52
C ARG A 175 -8.87 13.43 11.02
N LEU A 176 -7.94 13.68 10.09
CA LEU A 176 -6.61 14.23 10.35
C LEU A 176 -6.53 15.75 10.21
N ASN A 177 -7.66 16.43 9.94
CA ASN A 177 -7.76 17.86 9.77
C ASN A 177 -6.83 18.44 8.69
N ILE A 178 -6.67 17.71 7.56
CA ILE A 178 -5.84 18.12 6.43
C ILE A 178 -6.69 18.89 5.43
N LYS A 179 -6.41 20.18 5.26
CA LYS A 179 -7.20 21.11 4.46
C LYS A 179 -6.37 21.82 3.41
N TYR A 180 -7.05 22.48 2.51
CA TYR A 180 -6.43 23.43 1.57
C TYR A 180 -7.33 24.66 1.34
N ARG A 181 -6.70 25.75 0.87
CA ARG A 181 -7.38 26.98 0.50
C ARG A 181 -7.89 26.88 -0.93
N ASP A 182 -9.19 27.05 -1.11
CA ASP A 182 -9.85 27.13 -2.41
C ASP A 182 -10.55 28.49 -2.51
N GLY A 183 -9.82 29.50 -2.98
CA GLY A 183 -10.22 30.90 -2.84
C GLY A 183 -10.32 31.31 -1.36
N ASP A 184 -11.47 31.83 -0.96
CA ASP A 184 -11.75 32.20 0.43
C ASP A 184 -12.21 31.04 1.33
N ASN A 185 -12.37 29.83 0.76
CA ASN A 185 -12.89 28.68 1.48
C ASN A 185 -11.77 27.72 1.90
N LEU A 186 -12.02 26.98 2.97
CA LEU A 186 -11.22 25.83 3.36
C LEU A 186 -11.97 24.54 3.00
N LYS A 187 -11.31 23.65 2.27
CA LYS A 187 -11.81 22.32 1.91
C LYS A 187 -10.89 21.24 2.47
N PHE A 188 -11.44 20.09 2.83
CA PHE A 188 -10.63 18.91 3.10
C PHE A 188 -10.09 18.34 1.79
N ALA A 189 -8.82 17.98 1.74
CA ALA A 189 -8.23 17.34 0.58
C ALA A 189 -8.81 15.93 0.36
N HIS A 190 -8.64 15.35 -0.82
CA HIS A 190 -8.88 13.93 -1.05
C HIS A 190 -7.57 13.17 -0.90
N SER A 191 -7.66 11.93 -0.40
CA SER A 191 -6.51 11.05 -0.22
C SER A 191 -6.64 9.74 -0.98
N LEU A 192 -5.50 9.23 -1.43
CA LEU A 192 -5.37 7.98 -2.15
C LEU A 192 -4.08 7.29 -1.71
N ASN A 193 -4.08 5.96 -1.77
CA ASN A 193 -2.86 5.17 -1.61
C ASN A 193 -2.87 3.94 -2.51
N ASN A 194 -1.69 3.42 -2.74
CA ASN A 194 -1.47 2.12 -3.37
C ASN A 194 -0.10 1.57 -3.00
N THR A 195 -0.04 0.31 -2.67
CA THR A 195 1.23 -0.41 -2.61
C THR A 195 1.91 -0.35 -3.98
N ALA A 196 3.14 0.17 -4.04
CA ALA A 196 3.97 0.02 -5.24
C ALA A 196 4.70 -1.33 -5.23
N MET A 197 5.21 -1.74 -4.06
CA MET A 197 5.87 -3.04 -3.89
C MET A 197 5.88 -3.46 -2.41
N ALA A 198 5.40 -4.67 -2.13
CA ALA A 198 5.55 -5.34 -0.83
C ALA A 198 6.49 -6.54 -1.01
N THR A 199 7.65 -6.49 -0.34
CA THR A 199 8.78 -7.38 -0.63
C THR A 199 8.47 -8.88 -0.52
N PRO A 200 7.76 -9.42 0.49
CA PRO A 200 7.63 -10.87 0.65
C PRO A 200 6.85 -11.52 -0.48
N ARG A 201 5.67 -10.98 -0.81
CA ARG A 201 4.78 -11.57 -1.82
C ARG A 201 5.37 -11.48 -3.21
N ILE A 202 5.94 -10.32 -3.55
CA ILE A 202 6.61 -10.12 -4.83
C ILE A 202 7.82 -11.05 -4.94
N LEU A 203 8.59 -11.24 -3.86
CA LEU A 203 9.74 -12.14 -3.87
C LEU A 203 9.31 -13.61 -4.11
N CYS A 204 8.24 -14.09 -3.45
CA CYS A 204 7.70 -15.43 -3.72
C CYS A 204 7.33 -15.61 -5.19
N MET A 205 6.54 -14.67 -5.72
CA MET A 205 6.10 -14.74 -7.12
C MET A 205 7.26 -14.62 -8.09
N PHE A 206 8.22 -13.72 -7.81
CA PHE A 206 9.42 -13.58 -8.61
C PHE A 206 10.21 -14.89 -8.69
N LEU A 207 10.52 -15.48 -7.54
CA LEU A 207 11.30 -16.72 -7.49
C LEU A 207 10.57 -17.85 -8.24
N GLU A 208 9.29 -18.06 -7.98
CA GLU A 208 8.54 -19.17 -8.56
C GLU A 208 8.28 -19.01 -10.07
N ASN A 209 8.04 -17.80 -10.56
CA ASN A 209 7.80 -17.58 -12.00
C ASN A 209 9.08 -17.60 -12.82
N HIS A 210 10.27 -17.39 -12.22
CA HIS A 210 11.55 -17.33 -12.92
C HIS A 210 12.48 -18.50 -12.66
N GLN A 211 12.04 -19.47 -11.83
CA GLN A 211 12.83 -20.67 -11.53
C GLN A 211 12.89 -21.62 -12.72
N ASN A 212 14.10 -22.06 -13.03
CA ASN A 212 14.37 -23.08 -14.03
C ASN A 212 14.38 -24.49 -13.43
N PRO A 213 14.29 -25.56 -14.26
CA PRO A 213 14.35 -26.95 -13.77
C PRO A 213 15.66 -27.32 -13.03
N ASP A 214 16.73 -26.59 -13.28
CA ASP A 214 18.04 -26.75 -12.61
C ASP A 214 18.13 -25.94 -11.30
N SER A 215 17.01 -25.38 -10.84
CA SER A 215 16.88 -24.51 -9.67
C SER A 215 17.53 -23.12 -9.82
N SER A 216 18.11 -22.78 -10.95
CA SER A 216 18.54 -21.41 -11.21
C SER A 216 17.35 -20.47 -11.39
N ILE A 217 17.53 -19.17 -11.11
CA ILE A 217 16.51 -18.13 -11.25
C ILE A 217 16.92 -17.14 -12.34
N ASN A 218 16.09 -16.99 -13.36
CA ASN A 218 16.30 -15.96 -14.37
C ASN A 218 16.07 -14.57 -13.77
N ILE A 219 16.90 -13.59 -14.12
CA ILE A 219 16.74 -12.20 -13.68
C ILE A 219 16.12 -11.39 -14.83
N PRO A 220 14.91 -10.82 -14.64
CA PRO A 220 14.31 -9.91 -15.62
C PRO A 220 15.24 -8.76 -16.00
N LYS A 221 15.17 -8.33 -17.25
CA LYS A 221 16.05 -7.27 -17.78
C LYS A 221 16.06 -6.00 -16.91
N ALA A 222 14.91 -5.65 -16.33
CA ALA A 222 14.80 -4.48 -15.46
C ALA A 222 15.70 -4.56 -14.22
N LEU A 223 16.01 -5.76 -13.74
CA LEU A 223 16.83 -5.99 -12.55
C LEU A 223 18.30 -6.29 -12.88
N GLN A 224 18.63 -6.71 -14.11
CA GLN A 224 19.99 -7.11 -14.48
C GLN A 224 21.03 -6.00 -14.25
N LYS A 225 20.64 -4.73 -14.43
CA LYS A 225 21.51 -3.57 -14.16
C LYS A 225 21.91 -3.41 -12.68
N PHE A 226 21.20 -4.05 -11.76
CA PHE A 226 21.51 -4.01 -10.32
C PHE A 226 22.28 -5.25 -9.87
N PHE A 227 22.17 -6.36 -10.57
CA PHE A 227 22.80 -7.62 -10.21
C PHE A 227 24.05 -7.96 -11.06
N GLU A 228 24.22 -7.27 -12.19
CA GLU A 228 25.28 -7.56 -13.17
C GLU A 228 25.32 -9.04 -13.62
N LYS A 229 24.17 -9.71 -13.55
CA LYS A 229 23.98 -11.13 -13.88
C LYS A 229 22.62 -11.34 -14.54
N GLU A 230 22.54 -12.35 -15.38
CA GLU A 230 21.29 -12.80 -15.99
C GLU A 230 20.60 -13.92 -15.21
N LYS A 231 21.34 -14.61 -14.33
CA LYS A 231 20.85 -15.73 -13.52
C LYS A 231 21.48 -15.75 -12.13
N ILE A 232 20.76 -16.32 -11.16
CA ILE A 232 21.20 -16.66 -9.81
C ILE A 232 21.09 -18.18 -9.65
N GLY A 233 22.06 -18.83 -9.01
CA GLY A 233 22.09 -20.29 -8.77
C GLY A 233 23.11 -21.00 -9.61
#